data_7908ac03fe0c90dba19eb492500c8cb2
#
_entry.id   7908ac03fe0c90dba19eb492500c8cb2
#
_cell.length_a   1.000
_cell.length_b   1.000
_cell.length_c   1.000
_cell.angle_alpha   90.00
_cell.angle_beta   90.00
_cell.angle_gamma   90.00
#
_symmetry.space_group_name_H-M   'P 1'
#
loop_
_entity.id
_entity.type
_entity.pdbx_description
1 polymer ?
#
loop_
_entity_poly.entity_id
_entity_poly.type
_entity_poly.pdbx_seq_one_letter_code
_entity_poly.pdbx_strand_id
1 'polypeptide(L)'
;YFPSFSVGEVRPIRGPGRREIGHGALAERSVKPVLPDPDVFPYTIRVISDILESNGSSSMASVCGATLGLMAAGVPITNPVAGISVGLVKESEDKWTLLTDIIGDEDHFGDMDFKIAGSQNGITGIQLDLKINGISPAIIKATLAQSREARLEILRAMLSAVRRPRDEISGW
;
A
#
# COMPACT_ATOMS: atom_id res chain seq x y z
N TYR A 1 6.48 -10.71 4.21
CA TYR A 1 7.68 -11.23 4.83
C TYR A 1 8.91 -10.44 4.38
N PHE A 2 9.81 -10.13 5.34
CA PHE A 2 11.06 -9.42 5.09
C PHE A 2 12.24 -10.35 5.35
N PRO A 3 12.81 -10.99 4.33
CA PRO A 3 14.11 -11.62 4.48
C PRO A 3 15.14 -10.59 4.96
N SER A 4 16.06 -10.98 5.82
CA SER A 4 17.06 -10.05 6.37
C SER A 4 17.89 -9.32 5.30
N PHE A 5 18.15 -9.99 4.19
CA PHE A 5 18.87 -9.40 3.07
C PHE A 5 18.13 -8.26 2.37
N SER A 6 16.78 -8.17 2.50
CA SER A 6 15.99 -7.10 1.87
C SER A 6 16.30 -5.70 2.41
N VAL A 7 16.91 -5.64 3.58
CA VAL A 7 17.39 -4.41 4.25
C VAL A 7 18.91 -4.45 4.49
N GLY A 8 19.63 -5.31 3.78
CA GLY A 8 21.10 -5.40 3.85
C GLY A 8 21.64 -6.01 5.15
N GLU A 9 20.85 -6.79 5.86
CA GLU A 9 21.23 -7.40 7.12
C GLU A 9 21.44 -8.91 7.01
N VAL A 10 22.25 -9.46 7.91
CA VAL A 10 22.40 -10.91 8.10
C VAL A 10 21.85 -11.27 9.48
N ARG A 11 20.70 -11.94 9.51
CA ARG A 11 20.05 -12.38 10.74
C ARG A 11 19.55 -13.82 10.62
N PRO A 12 19.41 -14.55 11.74
CA PRO A 12 18.72 -15.85 11.74
C PRO A 12 17.28 -15.70 11.22
N ILE A 13 16.81 -16.71 10.48
CA ILE A 13 15.42 -16.79 10.06
C ILE A 13 14.54 -16.94 11.31
N ARG A 14 13.60 -16.03 11.47
CA ARG A 14 12.62 -16.00 12.56
C ARG A 14 11.22 -15.88 11.98
N GLY A 15 10.21 -16.11 12.81
CA GLY A 15 8.82 -15.79 12.47
C GLY A 15 8.61 -14.29 12.24
N PRO A 16 7.45 -13.89 11.69
CA PRO A 16 7.16 -12.50 11.36
C PRO A 16 7.25 -11.59 12.60
N GLY A 17 7.96 -10.48 12.45
CA GLY A 17 8.08 -9.45 13.46
C GLY A 17 6.87 -8.51 13.49
N ARG A 18 6.85 -7.56 14.43
CA ARG A 18 5.76 -6.58 14.57
C ARG A 18 5.53 -5.76 13.30
N ARG A 19 6.59 -5.39 12.60
CA ARG A 19 6.53 -4.64 11.34
C ARG A 19 5.81 -5.44 10.26
N GLU A 20 6.18 -6.69 10.09
CA GLU A 20 5.57 -7.59 9.09
C GLU A 20 4.08 -7.82 9.38
N ILE A 21 3.73 -8.06 10.64
CA ILE A 21 2.34 -8.23 11.07
C ILE A 21 1.53 -6.95 10.79
N GLY A 22 2.05 -5.78 11.16
CA GLY A 22 1.39 -4.49 10.91
C GLY A 22 1.21 -4.17 9.43
N HIS A 23 2.25 -4.41 8.61
CA HIS A 23 2.20 -4.22 7.16
C HIS A 23 1.23 -5.20 6.49
N GLY A 24 1.22 -6.46 6.92
CA GLY A 24 0.29 -7.47 6.44
C GLY A 24 -1.16 -7.10 6.74
N ALA A 25 -1.44 -6.69 7.98
CA ALA A 25 -2.78 -6.25 8.39
C ALA A 25 -3.25 -5.01 7.63
N LEU A 26 -2.36 -4.06 7.33
CA LEU A 26 -2.70 -2.89 6.50
C LEU A 26 -3.01 -3.31 5.07
N ALA A 27 -2.19 -4.16 4.46
CA ALA A 27 -2.40 -4.64 3.10
C ALA A 27 -3.71 -5.43 2.98
N GLU A 28 -3.97 -6.36 3.90
CA GLU A 28 -5.22 -7.12 3.97
C GLU A 28 -6.44 -6.21 4.06
N ARG A 29 -6.45 -5.28 5.02
CA ARG A 29 -7.54 -4.32 5.21
C ARG A 29 -7.76 -3.45 3.99
N SER A 30 -6.69 -3.10 3.26
CA SER A 30 -6.77 -2.26 2.06
C SER A 30 -7.38 -2.97 0.87
N VAL A 31 -7.18 -4.28 0.74
CA VAL A 31 -7.68 -5.09 -0.38
C VAL A 31 -9.04 -5.74 -0.08
N LYS A 32 -9.32 -6.05 1.18
CA LYS A 32 -10.55 -6.74 1.61
C LYS A 32 -11.86 -6.17 1.03
N PRO A 33 -12.06 -4.83 0.94
CA PRO A 33 -13.33 -4.26 0.41
C PRO A 33 -13.60 -4.55 -1.07
N VAL A 34 -12.60 -5.00 -1.82
CA VAL A 34 -12.75 -5.30 -3.26
C VAL A 34 -12.76 -6.79 -3.56
N LEU A 35 -12.62 -7.64 -2.56
CA LEU A 35 -12.72 -9.09 -2.73
C LEU A 35 -14.14 -9.50 -3.10
N PRO A 36 -14.30 -10.59 -3.89
CA PRO A 36 -15.62 -11.13 -4.21
C PRO A 36 -16.31 -11.68 -2.97
N ASP A 37 -17.63 -11.74 -3.03
CA ASP A 37 -18.46 -12.44 -2.04
C ASP A 37 -18.09 -13.93 -2.01
N PRO A 38 -17.98 -14.57 -0.83
CA PRO A 38 -17.72 -16.00 -0.71
C PRO A 38 -18.75 -16.90 -1.43
N ASP A 39 -20.00 -16.45 -1.58
CA ASP A 39 -21.03 -17.19 -2.31
C ASP A 39 -20.78 -17.18 -3.83
N VAL A 40 -20.09 -16.15 -4.33
CA VAL A 40 -19.71 -16.00 -5.75
C VAL A 40 -18.37 -16.65 -6.03
N PHE A 41 -17.44 -16.57 -5.08
CA PHE A 41 -16.09 -17.11 -5.19
C PHE A 41 -15.72 -17.93 -3.95
N PRO A 42 -16.15 -19.22 -3.88
CA PRO A 42 -16.03 -20.04 -2.68
C PRO A 42 -14.63 -20.62 -2.46
N TYR A 43 -13.61 -19.78 -2.52
CA TYR A 43 -12.21 -20.15 -2.32
C TYR A 43 -11.59 -19.37 -1.18
N THR A 44 -10.71 -20.03 -0.44
CA THR A 44 -9.81 -19.35 0.50
C THR A 44 -8.73 -18.63 -0.27
N ILE A 45 -8.60 -17.32 -0.02
CA ILE A 45 -7.59 -16.47 -0.65
C ILE A 45 -6.44 -16.29 0.34
N ARG A 46 -5.24 -16.68 -0.06
CA ARG A 46 -4.00 -16.40 0.66
C ARG A 46 -3.04 -15.61 -0.23
N VAL A 47 -2.68 -14.42 0.20
CA VAL A 47 -1.66 -13.59 -0.46
C VAL A 47 -0.37 -13.64 0.34
N ILE A 48 0.73 -13.95 -0.32
CA ILE A 48 2.07 -13.93 0.26
C ILE A 48 2.86 -12.83 -0.45
N SER A 49 3.43 -11.92 0.33
CA SER A 49 4.28 -10.85 -0.18
C SER A 49 5.70 -11.02 0.39
N ASP A 50 6.64 -11.38 -0.46
CA ASP A 50 8.05 -11.46 -0.13
C ASP A 50 8.75 -10.19 -0.60
N ILE A 51 9.30 -9.42 0.34
CA ILE A 51 9.97 -8.16 0.05
C ILE A 51 11.46 -8.42 -0.18
N LEU A 52 11.87 -8.37 -1.43
CA LEU A 52 13.26 -8.68 -1.81
C LEU A 52 14.21 -7.49 -1.62
N GLU A 53 13.68 -6.28 -1.73
CA GLU A 53 14.40 -5.02 -1.51
C GLU A 53 13.40 -3.97 -1.02
N SER A 54 13.82 -3.07 -0.13
CA SER A 54 12.94 -2.04 0.42
C SER A 54 13.72 -0.76 0.77
N ASN A 55 13.21 0.36 0.26
CA ASN A 55 13.63 1.70 0.67
C ASN A 55 12.39 2.61 0.88
N GLY A 56 11.47 2.18 1.73
CA GLY A 56 10.23 2.88 2.06
C GLY A 56 8.99 2.19 1.52
N SER A 57 7.89 2.39 2.20
CA SER A 57 6.50 2.01 1.86
C SER A 57 6.24 0.62 1.25
N SER A 58 6.96 -0.39 1.71
CA SER A 58 6.78 -1.78 1.25
C SER A 58 5.35 -2.31 1.46
N SER A 59 4.61 -1.80 2.44
CA SER A 59 3.20 -2.16 2.65
C SER A 59 2.31 -1.69 1.49
N MET A 60 2.56 -0.52 0.94
CA MET A 60 1.80 -0.01 -0.22
C MET A 60 2.18 -0.72 -1.50
N ALA A 61 3.46 -1.07 -1.68
CA ALA A 61 3.90 -1.97 -2.75
C ALA A 61 3.21 -3.35 -2.64
N SER A 62 3.06 -3.90 -1.43
CA SER A 62 2.33 -5.16 -1.19
C SER A 62 0.86 -5.05 -1.56
N VAL A 63 0.20 -3.92 -1.33
CA VAL A 63 -1.19 -3.67 -1.79
C VAL A 63 -1.28 -3.74 -3.31
N CYS A 64 -0.37 -3.07 -4.01
CA CYS A 64 -0.33 -3.09 -5.48
C CYS A 64 -0.04 -4.50 -6.02
N GLY A 65 0.96 -5.18 -5.44
CA GLY A 65 1.32 -6.56 -5.81
C GLY A 65 0.20 -7.56 -5.53
N ALA A 66 -0.48 -7.44 -4.38
CA ALA A 66 -1.64 -8.25 -4.04
C ALA A 66 -2.77 -8.07 -5.07
N THR A 67 -3.08 -6.84 -5.44
CA THR A 67 -4.09 -6.54 -6.47
C THR A 67 -3.74 -7.20 -7.80
N LEU A 68 -2.51 -7.04 -8.28
CA LEU A 68 -2.04 -7.67 -9.52
C LEU A 68 -2.06 -9.20 -9.44
N GLY A 69 -1.61 -9.75 -8.31
CA GLY A 69 -1.61 -11.19 -8.08
C GLY A 69 -3.02 -11.80 -8.06
N LEU A 70 -3.96 -11.15 -7.39
CA LEU A 70 -5.38 -11.56 -7.38
C LEU A 70 -5.99 -11.52 -8.78
N MET A 71 -5.77 -10.45 -9.53
CA MET A 71 -6.26 -10.34 -10.92
C MET A 71 -5.62 -11.40 -11.83
N ALA A 72 -4.32 -11.63 -11.69
CA ALA A 72 -3.60 -12.63 -12.47
C ALA A 72 -4.00 -14.08 -12.12
N ALA A 73 -4.41 -14.31 -10.88
CA ALA A 73 -4.93 -15.62 -10.43
C ALA A 73 -6.39 -15.87 -10.84
N GLY A 74 -7.08 -14.91 -11.44
CA GLY A 74 -8.49 -15.03 -11.82
C GLY A 74 -9.48 -14.77 -10.67
N VAL A 75 -9.04 -14.10 -9.60
CA VAL A 75 -9.96 -13.67 -8.53
C VAL A 75 -10.76 -12.47 -9.04
N PRO A 76 -12.10 -12.54 -9.08
CA PRO A 76 -12.94 -11.50 -9.65
C PRO A 76 -13.13 -10.33 -8.67
N ILE A 77 -12.03 -9.61 -8.37
CA ILE A 77 -12.10 -8.40 -7.54
C ILE A 77 -12.94 -7.32 -8.23
N THR A 78 -13.68 -6.55 -7.44
CA THR A 78 -14.61 -5.52 -7.97
C THR A 78 -13.90 -4.32 -8.56
N ASN A 79 -12.75 -3.94 -7.98
CA ASN A 79 -11.92 -2.83 -8.45
C ASN A 79 -10.45 -3.08 -8.10
N PRO A 80 -9.49 -2.69 -8.94
CA PRO A 80 -8.09 -2.68 -8.58
C PRO A 80 -7.81 -1.62 -7.51
N VAL A 81 -6.92 -1.94 -6.60
CA VAL A 81 -6.47 -1.07 -5.50
C VAL A 81 -4.99 -0.78 -5.65
N ALA A 82 -4.61 0.47 -5.58
CA ALA A 82 -3.23 0.91 -5.45
C ALA A 82 -2.99 1.58 -4.10
N GLY A 83 -1.75 1.62 -3.66
CA GLY A 83 -1.34 2.28 -2.43
C GLY A 83 -0.16 3.20 -2.67
N ILE A 84 -0.08 4.26 -1.89
CA ILE A 84 1.01 5.25 -1.88
C ILE A 84 1.28 5.74 -0.47
N SER A 85 2.51 6.16 -0.19
CA SER A 85 2.85 6.95 1.00
C SER A 85 3.03 8.41 0.62
N VAL A 86 2.61 9.31 1.50
CA VAL A 86 2.82 10.75 1.39
C VAL A 86 3.43 11.24 2.69
N GLY A 87 4.61 11.84 2.59
CA GLY A 87 5.31 12.47 3.71
C GLY A 87 4.98 13.94 3.84
N LEU A 88 5.38 14.50 4.97
CA LEU A 88 5.26 15.93 5.27
C LEU A 88 6.58 16.45 5.84
N VAL A 89 6.99 17.61 5.35
CA VAL A 89 7.98 18.45 5.99
C VAL A 89 7.32 19.78 6.35
N LYS A 90 7.22 20.09 7.64
CA LYS A 90 6.50 21.26 8.17
C LYS A 90 7.46 22.15 8.96
N GLU A 91 7.74 23.33 8.43
CA GLU A 91 8.54 24.33 9.13
C GLU A 91 7.67 25.25 10.03
N SER A 92 6.43 25.55 9.59
CA SER A 92 5.45 26.36 10.34
C SER A 92 4.02 25.98 9.92
N GLU A 93 3.03 26.64 10.51
CA GLU A 93 1.62 26.41 10.12
C GLU A 93 1.34 26.76 8.66
N ASP A 94 2.03 27.77 8.11
CA ASP A 94 1.83 28.26 6.75
C ASP A 94 2.93 27.78 5.77
N LYS A 95 3.97 27.10 6.27
CA LYS A 95 5.11 26.64 5.46
C LYS A 95 5.33 25.15 5.63
N TRP A 96 4.83 24.38 4.69
CA TRP A 96 4.95 22.93 4.65
C TRP A 96 4.98 22.42 3.20
N THR A 97 5.53 21.23 3.04
CA THR A 97 5.64 20.54 1.75
C THR A 97 5.26 19.08 1.92
N LEU A 98 4.50 18.56 0.95
CA LEU A 98 4.16 17.14 0.87
C LEU A 98 5.11 16.44 -0.10
N LEU A 99 5.57 15.26 0.29
CA LEU A 99 6.45 14.40 -0.50
C LEU A 99 5.66 13.15 -0.92
N THR A 100 5.64 12.85 -2.22
CA THR A 100 4.98 11.64 -2.74
C THR A 100 5.99 10.50 -2.82
N ASP A 101 5.59 9.32 -2.34
CA ASP A 101 6.39 8.08 -2.37
C ASP A 101 7.71 8.22 -1.60
N ILE A 102 7.59 8.45 -0.30
CA ILE A 102 8.74 8.70 0.58
C ILE A 102 9.67 7.50 0.71
N ILE A 103 10.96 7.77 0.65
CA ILE A 103 12.02 6.81 0.94
C ILE A 103 12.28 6.70 2.46
N GLY A 104 13.10 5.72 2.87
CA GLY A 104 13.37 5.46 4.28
C GLY A 104 13.90 6.66 5.07
N ASP A 105 14.79 7.47 4.47
CA ASP A 105 15.31 8.68 5.11
C ASP A 105 14.24 9.76 5.25
N GLU A 106 13.40 9.95 4.26
CA GLU A 106 12.28 10.89 4.31
C GLU A 106 11.19 10.46 5.33
N ASP A 107 10.97 9.16 5.48
CA ASP A 107 10.16 8.62 6.59
C ASP A 107 10.83 8.90 7.93
N HIS A 108 12.13 8.69 8.06
CA HIS A 108 12.84 8.85 9.33
C HIS A 108 12.88 10.31 9.81
N PHE A 109 13.19 11.25 8.93
CA PHE A 109 13.37 12.67 9.24
C PHE A 109 12.12 13.53 9.01
N GLY A 110 11.12 13.04 8.29
CA GLY A 110 9.89 13.75 8.02
C GLY A 110 8.96 13.83 9.24
N ASP A 111 7.95 14.67 9.15
CA ASP A 111 6.99 14.94 10.22
C ASP A 111 5.75 14.03 10.17
N MET A 112 5.52 13.38 9.03
CA MET A 112 4.39 12.49 8.79
C MET A 112 4.74 11.40 7.78
N ASP A 113 4.24 10.19 8.02
CA ASP A 113 4.08 9.12 7.03
C ASP A 113 2.57 8.79 6.91
N PHE A 114 1.97 9.18 5.80
CA PHE A 114 0.55 8.95 5.54
C PHE A 114 0.39 7.95 4.40
N LYS A 115 0.06 6.70 4.74
CA LYS A 115 -0.19 5.63 3.78
C LYS A 115 -1.66 5.57 3.42
N ILE A 116 -1.94 5.63 2.13
CA ILE A 116 -3.31 5.66 1.61
C ILE A 116 -3.44 4.64 0.48
N ALA A 117 -4.35 3.71 0.65
CA ALA A 117 -4.73 2.73 -0.37
C ALA A 117 -6.15 2.99 -0.86
N GLY A 118 -6.43 2.67 -2.12
CA GLY A 118 -7.76 2.80 -2.67
C GLY A 118 -7.85 2.51 -4.17
N SER A 119 -9.07 2.35 -4.63
CA SER A 119 -9.43 2.24 -6.05
C SER A 119 -9.61 3.63 -6.67
N GLN A 120 -10.00 3.67 -7.95
CA GLN A 120 -10.44 4.90 -8.59
C GLN A 120 -11.68 5.52 -7.92
N ASN A 121 -12.51 4.70 -7.27
CA ASN A 121 -13.79 5.11 -6.70
C ASN A 121 -13.68 5.63 -5.27
N GLY A 122 -12.63 5.24 -4.53
CA GLY A 122 -12.50 5.67 -3.14
C GLY A 122 -11.32 5.03 -2.42
N ILE A 123 -11.15 5.43 -1.16
CA ILE A 123 -10.11 4.95 -0.26
C ILE A 123 -10.60 3.68 0.41
N THR A 124 -9.73 2.67 0.48
CA THR A 124 -9.99 1.38 1.12
C THR A 124 -9.15 1.14 2.37
N GLY A 125 -8.03 1.85 2.52
CA GLY A 125 -7.16 1.74 3.67
C GLY A 125 -6.37 3.00 3.95
N ILE A 126 -6.20 3.32 5.22
CA ILE A 126 -5.40 4.45 5.70
C ILE A 126 -4.55 4.00 6.89
N GLN A 127 -3.32 4.48 6.92
CA GLN A 127 -2.48 4.52 8.12
C GLN A 127 -1.78 5.87 8.18
N LEU A 128 -1.93 6.56 9.30
CA LEU A 128 -1.27 7.83 9.58
C LEU A 128 -0.31 7.63 10.76
N ASP A 129 0.95 7.99 10.55
CA ASP A 129 1.97 8.12 11.59
C ASP A 129 2.45 9.57 11.63
N LEU A 130 2.27 10.22 12.78
CA LEU A 130 2.68 11.60 13.03
C LEU A 130 3.81 11.65 14.04
N LYS A 131 4.86 12.39 13.72
CA LYS A 131 6.00 12.65 14.61
C LYS A 131 5.92 14.04 15.26
N ILE A 132 4.89 14.79 14.92
CA ILE A 132 4.56 16.11 15.47
C ILE A 132 3.19 16.10 16.16
N ASN A 133 2.89 17.12 16.96
CA ASN A 133 1.68 17.17 17.79
C ASN A 133 0.36 17.26 17.03
N GLY A 134 0.39 17.39 15.71
CA GLY A 134 -0.81 17.42 14.88
C GLY A 134 -0.59 18.14 13.55
N ILE A 135 -1.55 17.96 12.67
CA ILE A 135 -1.61 18.60 11.35
C ILE A 135 -2.95 19.27 11.14
N SER A 136 -2.96 20.34 10.36
CA SER A 136 -4.18 21.09 10.06
C SER A 136 -5.09 20.33 9.09
N PRO A 137 -6.41 20.62 9.09
CA PRO A 137 -7.32 20.08 8.08
C PRO A 137 -6.91 20.41 6.64
N ALA A 138 -6.22 21.52 6.42
CA ALA A 138 -5.68 21.90 5.12
C ALA A 138 -4.61 20.91 4.63
N ILE A 139 -3.69 20.52 5.50
CA ILE A 139 -2.66 19.51 5.21
C ILE A 139 -3.32 18.16 4.90
N ILE A 140 -4.30 17.72 5.71
CA ILE A 140 -5.02 16.47 5.46
C ILE A 140 -5.68 16.47 4.08
N LYS A 141 -6.40 17.55 3.75
CA LYS A 141 -7.07 17.69 2.46
C LYS A 141 -6.09 17.67 1.29
N ALA A 142 -4.98 18.37 1.40
CA ALA A 142 -3.92 18.37 0.39
C ALA A 142 -3.29 16.98 0.22
N THR A 143 -2.99 16.29 1.33
CA THR A 143 -2.45 14.93 1.34
C THR A 143 -3.39 13.94 0.65
N LEU A 144 -4.69 13.99 0.94
CA LEU A 144 -5.69 13.14 0.29
C LEU A 144 -5.78 13.41 -1.22
N ALA A 145 -5.72 14.69 -1.64
CA ALA A 145 -5.72 15.05 -3.06
C ALA A 145 -4.47 14.54 -3.77
N GLN A 146 -3.29 14.81 -3.23
CA GLN A 146 -2.00 14.37 -3.80
C GLN A 146 -1.90 12.84 -3.87
N SER A 147 -2.33 12.14 -2.81
CA SER A 147 -2.37 10.68 -2.81
C SER A 147 -3.32 10.10 -3.85
N ARG A 148 -4.43 10.79 -4.14
CA ARG A 148 -5.37 10.36 -5.18
C ARG A 148 -4.73 10.42 -6.57
N GLU A 149 -4.05 11.50 -6.88
CA GLU A 149 -3.35 11.66 -8.17
C GLU A 149 -2.28 10.57 -8.35
N ALA A 150 -1.43 10.38 -7.35
CA ALA A 150 -0.40 9.34 -7.38
C ALA A 150 -1.00 7.93 -7.52
N ARG A 151 -2.05 7.60 -6.76
CA ARG A 151 -2.71 6.29 -6.87
C ARG A 151 -3.32 6.05 -8.25
N LEU A 152 -3.92 7.07 -8.87
CA LEU A 152 -4.48 6.94 -10.21
C LEU A 152 -3.38 6.72 -11.27
N GLU A 153 -2.21 7.30 -11.10
CA GLU A 153 -1.06 7.05 -11.96
C GLU A 153 -0.55 5.60 -11.79
N ILE A 154 -0.38 5.14 -10.54
CA ILE A 154 -0.01 3.75 -10.25
C ILE A 154 -1.04 2.77 -10.83
N LEU A 155 -2.34 3.03 -10.66
CA LEU A 155 -3.41 2.20 -11.23
C LEU A 155 -3.30 2.11 -12.77
N ARG A 156 -2.98 3.20 -13.46
CA ARG A 156 -2.74 3.16 -14.92
C ARG A 156 -1.58 2.25 -15.27
N ALA A 157 -0.47 2.34 -14.54
CA ALA A 157 0.69 1.48 -14.75
C ALA A 157 0.35 0.01 -14.49
N MET A 158 -0.33 -0.29 -13.37
CA MET A 158 -0.78 -1.65 -13.02
C MET A 158 -1.70 -2.22 -14.11
N LEU A 159 -2.68 -1.44 -14.58
CA LEU A 159 -3.64 -1.87 -15.59
C LEU A 159 -3.03 -1.98 -16.99
N SER A 160 -1.86 -1.40 -17.24
CA SER A 160 -1.11 -1.66 -18.47
C SER A 160 -0.53 -3.08 -18.50
N ALA A 161 -0.22 -3.65 -17.35
CA ALA A 161 0.28 -5.02 -17.21
C ALA A 161 -0.86 -6.06 -17.11
N VAL A 162 -1.86 -5.80 -16.25
CA VAL A 162 -3.02 -6.68 -16.06
C VAL A 162 -4.29 -5.83 -16.12
N ARG A 163 -4.97 -5.85 -17.26
CA ARG A 163 -6.13 -4.97 -17.52
C ARG A 163 -7.37 -5.28 -16.68
N ARG A 164 -7.61 -6.56 -16.44
CA ARG A 164 -8.76 -7.07 -15.70
C ARG A 164 -8.40 -8.42 -15.07
N PRO A 165 -9.18 -8.90 -14.08
CA PRO A 165 -9.04 -10.28 -13.64
C PRO A 165 -9.11 -11.24 -14.83
N ARG A 166 -8.34 -12.32 -14.79
CA ARG A 166 -8.45 -13.39 -15.78
C ARG A 166 -9.83 -14.03 -15.68
N ASP A 167 -10.34 -14.50 -16.81
CA ASP A 167 -11.67 -15.11 -16.88
C ASP A 167 -11.73 -16.48 -16.19
N GLU A 168 -10.58 -17.13 -16.02
CA GLU A 168 -10.44 -18.43 -15.36
C GLU A 168 -9.42 -18.36 -14.23
N ILE A 169 -9.64 -19.20 -13.22
CA ILE A 169 -8.67 -19.38 -12.13
C ILE A 169 -7.37 -19.97 -12.74
N SER A 170 -6.24 -19.43 -12.33
CA SER A 170 -4.95 -19.97 -12.75
C SER A 170 -4.84 -21.44 -12.37
N GLY A 171 -4.49 -22.29 -13.30
CA GLY A 171 -4.32 -23.74 -13.08
C GLY A 171 -3.11 -24.11 -12.23
N TRP A 172 -2.29 -23.10 -11.87
CA TRP A 172 -1.03 -23.28 -11.11
C TRP A 172 -0.74 -22.04 -10.29
#